data_11cbabf74a6bb024d2976aad1ac0dd29
#
_entry.id   11cbabf74a6bb024d2976aad1ac0dd29
#
_cell.length_a   1.000
_cell.length_b   1.000
_cell.length_c   1.000
_cell.angle_alpha   90.00
_cell.angle_beta   90.00
_cell.angle_gamma   90.00
#
_symmetry.space_group_name_H-M   'P 1'
#
loop_
_entity.id
_entity.type
_entity.pdbx_description
1 polymer ?
#
loop_
_entity_poly.entity_id
_entity_poly.type
_entity_poly.pdbx_seq_one_letter_code
_entity_poly.pdbx_strand_id
1 'polypeptide(L)'
;MTTVAPITNIVQNVGAGYINVTGIVPDGTDSHTFEPVPSDARILGAADIIIVNGLDLELPTVKLAEKVKKPTTPILRLGNRTLRKEDWRFDHSFPRAHGHPNPHLWPNIAFAMRYAEIVRDSLIALDPQHKKGYIANTTAYLAKLQKLDNAIFDCVKSIPQNNRKLVTYHDSFAYFAPRYGMKVIAAIQPANFSEPGPREVIRIIKQINKEKVPAIFGSEVFPSKAAAQIARETGVKFIDQLSDDELPHPPDNSFIGMMANNMVVMTEALGGNPRCMANVDTGNVIP
;
A
#
# COMPACT_ATOMS: atom_id res chain seq x y z
N MET A 1 -0.84 -9.04 -15.95
CA MET A 1 -1.97 -8.35 -15.31
C MET A 1 -1.71 -8.23 -13.82
N THR A 2 -2.12 -7.10 -13.21
CA THR A 2 -1.96 -6.78 -11.78
C THR A 2 -3.29 -6.25 -11.21
N THR A 3 -3.31 -5.91 -9.93
CA THR A 3 -4.51 -5.41 -9.22
C THR A 3 -4.37 -3.93 -8.88
N VAL A 4 -3.95 -3.58 -7.67
CA VAL A 4 -3.87 -2.21 -7.18
C VAL A 4 -2.69 -1.43 -7.78
N ALA A 5 -2.84 -0.11 -7.88
CA ALA A 5 -1.88 0.75 -8.57
C ALA A 5 -0.44 0.68 -8.02
N PRO A 6 -0.17 0.61 -6.71
CA PRO A 6 1.19 0.45 -6.18
C PRO A 6 1.88 -0.84 -6.67
N ILE A 7 1.15 -1.96 -6.69
CA ILE A 7 1.67 -3.24 -7.19
C ILE A 7 1.89 -3.17 -8.69
N THR A 8 0.95 -2.57 -9.44
CA THR A 8 1.09 -2.32 -10.87
C THR A 8 2.39 -1.59 -11.18
N ASN A 9 2.69 -0.51 -10.43
CA ASN A 9 3.90 0.28 -10.63
C ASN A 9 5.18 -0.49 -10.26
N ILE A 10 5.18 -1.28 -9.18
CA ILE A 10 6.32 -2.16 -8.85
C ILE A 10 6.61 -3.13 -10.01
N VAL A 11 5.57 -3.76 -10.57
CA VAL A 11 5.71 -4.69 -11.71
C VAL A 11 6.19 -3.96 -12.96
N GLN A 12 5.69 -2.76 -13.24
CA GLN A 12 6.15 -1.91 -14.34
C GLN A 12 7.65 -1.59 -14.23
N ASN A 13 8.14 -1.23 -13.03
CA ASN A 13 9.56 -0.93 -12.83
C ASN A 13 10.46 -2.15 -13.01
N VAL A 14 10.02 -3.33 -12.64
CA VAL A 14 10.77 -4.58 -12.83
C VAL A 14 10.77 -5.03 -14.29
N GLY A 15 9.59 -4.96 -14.93
CA GLY A 15 9.40 -5.46 -16.29
C GLY A 15 9.69 -4.46 -17.39
N ALA A 16 9.99 -3.21 -17.05
CA ALA A 16 10.07 -2.04 -17.92
C ALA A 16 10.70 -2.31 -19.29
N GLY A 17 9.96 -1.99 -20.34
CA GLY A 17 10.39 -2.18 -21.73
C GLY A 17 10.22 -3.60 -22.29
N TYR A 18 9.94 -4.62 -21.46
CA TYR A 18 9.84 -6.01 -21.90
C TYR A 18 8.46 -6.63 -21.73
N ILE A 19 7.57 -6.00 -20.96
CA ILE A 19 6.21 -6.50 -20.69
C ILE A 19 5.17 -5.39 -20.78
N ASN A 20 3.94 -5.78 -21.11
CA ASN A 20 2.78 -4.92 -20.98
C ASN A 20 2.07 -5.22 -19.65
N VAL A 21 1.88 -4.22 -18.82
CA VAL A 21 1.24 -4.33 -17.50
C VAL A 21 -0.10 -3.62 -17.51
N THR A 22 -1.15 -4.30 -17.09
CA THR A 22 -2.49 -3.74 -16.91
C THR A 22 -2.94 -3.98 -15.47
N GLY A 23 -3.22 -2.92 -14.72
CA GLY A 23 -3.93 -2.96 -13.45
C GLY A 23 -5.44 -3.02 -13.70
N ILE A 24 -6.19 -3.73 -12.87
CA ILE A 24 -7.65 -3.85 -13.05
C ILE A 24 -8.46 -3.12 -11.99
N VAL A 25 -7.87 -2.74 -10.88
CA VAL A 25 -8.57 -1.90 -9.89
C VAL A 25 -8.46 -0.46 -10.36
N PRO A 26 -9.58 0.21 -10.69
CA PRO A 26 -9.56 1.59 -11.14
C PRO A 26 -9.21 2.56 -10.00
N ASP A 27 -8.61 3.70 -10.34
CA ASP A 27 -8.41 4.79 -9.39
C ASP A 27 -9.73 5.21 -8.75
N GLY A 28 -9.72 5.63 -7.49
CA GLY A 28 -10.91 5.99 -6.71
C GLY A 28 -11.74 4.80 -6.23
N THR A 29 -11.22 3.58 -6.33
CA THR A 29 -11.93 2.36 -5.93
C THR A 29 -11.27 1.74 -4.71
N ASP A 30 -12.09 1.42 -3.70
CA ASP A 30 -11.66 0.61 -2.56
C ASP A 30 -11.27 -0.80 -3.01
N SER A 31 -9.99 -1.14 -2.86
CA SER A 31 -9.43 -2.43 -3.28
C SER A 31 -10.04 -3.62 -2.52
N HIS A 32 -10.52 -3.41 -1.29
CA HIS A 32 -11.14 -4.45 -0.46
C HIS A 32 -12.55 -4.81 -0.89
N THR A 33 -13.26 -3.86 -1.49
CA THR A 33 -14.65 -4.05 -1.93
C THR A 33 -14.79 -4.12 -3.45
N PHE A 34 -13.65 -4.07 -4.18
CA PHE A 34 -13.64 -4.17 -5.64
C PHE A 34 -14.19 -5.51 -6.12
N GLU A 35 -15.21 -5.44 -6.96
CA GLU A 35 -15.79 -6.59 -7.67
C GLU A 35 -15.46 -6.49 -9.16
N PRO A 36 -14.73 -7.46 -9.73
CA PRO A 36 -14.37 -7.43 -11.14
C PRO A 36 -15.61 -7.55 -12.03
N VAL A 37 -15.61 -6.78 -13.13
CA VAL A 37 -16.69 -6.75 -14.13
C VAL A 37 -16.39 -7.70 -15.30
N PRO A 38 -17.35 -8.02 -16.18
CA PRO A 38 -17.14 -8.94 -17.31
C PRO A 38 -16.01 -8.57 -18.27
N SER A 39 -15.64 -7.28 -18.40
CA SER A 39 -14.47 -6.84 -19.17
C SER A 39 -13.17 -7.35 -18.58
N ASP A 40 -13.08 -7.44 -17.24
CA ASP A 40 -11.89 -7.91 -16.53
C ASP A 40 -11.63 -9.39 -16.76
N ALA A 41 -12.69 -10.18 -16.97
CA ALA A 41 -12.56 -11.58 -17.34
C ALA A 41 -11.76 -11.77 -18.65
N ARG A 42 -11.88 -10.83 -19.60
CA ARG A 42 -11.10 -10.87 -20.85
C ARG A 42 -9.63 -10.55 -20.59
N ILE A 43 -9.35 -9.56 -19.76
CA ILE A 43 -7.99 -9.18 -19.36
C ILE A 43 -7.31 -10.35 -18.63
N LEU A 44 -8.02 -10.95 -17.67
CA LEU A 44 -7.56 -12.11 -16.90
C LEU A 44 -7.30 -13.32 -17.79
N GLY A 45 -8.22 -13.60 -18.76
CA GLY A 45 -8.11 -14.71 -19.70
C GLY A 45 -6.98 -14.54 -20.72
N ALA A 46 -6.62 -13.32 -21.07
CA ALA A 46 -5.52 -13.02 -22.00
C ALA A 46 -4.15 -13.01 -21.33
N ALA A 47 -4.08 -12.82 -20.02
CA ALA A 47 -2.82 -12.65 -19.29
C ALA A 47 -1.90 -13.86 -19.37
N ASP A 48 -0.60 -13.62 -19.45
CA ASP A 48 0.44 -14.65 -19.35
C ASP A 48 0.88 -14.89 -17.90
N ILE A 49 0.71 -13.89 -17.04
CA ILE A 49 0.85 -13.98 -15.59
C ILE A 49 -0.15 -13.06 -14.92
N ILE A 50 -0.74 -13.49 -13.82
CA ILE A 50 -1.64 -12.72 -12.96
C ILE A 50 -0.91 -12.48 -11.64
N ILE A 51 -0.65 -11.22 -11.31
CA ILE A 51 0.09 -10.84 -10.10
C ILE A 51 -0.86 -10.08 -9.17
N VAL A 52 -1.09 -10.62 -7.99
CA VAL A 52 -1.97 -10.07 -6.96
C VAL A 52 -1.17 -9.84 -5.67
N ASN A 53 -1.64 -8.94 -4.81
CA ASN A 53 -1.07 -8.82 -3.48
C ASN A 53 -1.22 -10.13 -2.70
N GLY A 54 -2.38 -10.74 -2.74
CA GLY A 54 -2.72 -11.89 -1.90
C GLY A 54 -3.11 -11.46 -0.49
N LEU A 55 -2.91 -12.34 0.50
CA LEU A 55 -3.38 -12.13 1.87
C LEU A 55 -4.88 -11.79 1.93
N ASP A 56 -5.63 -12.41 1.03
CA ASP A 56 -7.08 -12.30 0.87
C ASP A 56 -7.62 -10.91 0.43
N LEU A 57 -6.75 -9.99 -0.04
CA LEU A 57 -7.18 -8.68 -0.52
C LEU A 57 -8.11 -8.81 -1.73
N GLU A 58 -7.71 -9.59 -2.74
CA GLU A 58 -8.42 -9.63 -4.03
C GLU A 58 -9.17 -10.97 -4.23
N LEU A 59 -9.89 -11.44 -3.23
CA LEU A 59 -10.60 -12.73 -3.32
C LEU A 59 -11.58 -12.83 -4.51
N PRO A 60 -12.41 -11.81 -4.82
CA PRO A 60 -13.31 -11.86 -5.98
C PRO A 60 -12.53 -11.97 -7.30
N THR A 61 -11.49 -11.17 -7.45
CA THR A 61 -10.61 -11.18 -8.63
C THR A 61 -9.92 -12.52 -8.82
N VAL A 62 -9.37 -13.10 -7.76
CA VAL A 62 -8.72 -14.41 -7.81
C VAL A 62 -9.71 -15.51 -8.18
N LYS A 63 -10.94 -15.47 -7.62
CA LYS A 63 -12.01 -16.43 -7.98
C LYS A 63 -12.39 -16.34 -9.46
N LEU A 64 -12.48 -15.13 -10.00
CA LEU A 64 -12.73 -14.93 -11.43
C LEU A 64 -11.55 -15.44 -12.26
N ALA A 65 -10.31 -15.06 -11.90
CA ALA A 65 -9.10 -15.46 -12.58
C ALA A 65 -8.97 -16.99 -12.71
N GLU A 66 -9.23 -17.74 -11.64
CA GLU A 66 -9.17 -19.22 -11.66
C GLU A 66 -10.16 -19.86 -12.65
N LYS A 67 -11.26 -19.17 -12.98
CA LYS A 67 -12.26 -19.64 -13.93
C LYS A 67 -11.91 -19.33 -15.38
N VAL A 68 -11.19 -18.24 -15.64
CA VAL A 68 -11.02 -17.70 -17.00
C VAL A 68 -9.60 -17.71 -17.51
N LYS A 69 -8.59 -17.86 -16.65
CA LYS A 69 -7.18 -17.89 -17.04
C LYS A 69 -6.84 -19.09 -17.94
N LYS A 70 -5.82 -18.95 -18.77
CA LYS A 70 -5.25 -20.09 -19.50
C LYS A 70 -4.72 -21.13 -18.49
N PRO A 71 -4.74 -22.43 -18.80
CA PRO A 71 -4.22 -23.47 -17.90
C PRO A 71 -2.76 -23.22 -17.47
N THR A 72 -1.95 -22.60 -18.33
CA THR A 72 -0.54 -22.31 -18.12
C THR A 72 -0.29 -21.00 -17.38
N THR A 73 -1.28 -20.12 -17.26
CA THR A 73 -1.12 -18.80 -16.59
C THR A 73 -1.02 -18.99 -15.07
N PRO A 74 0.11 -18.64 -14.45
CA PRO A 74 0.24 -18.67 -12.99
C PRO A 74 -0.46 -17.47 -12.33
N ILE A 75 -0.97 -17.67 -11.12
CA ILE A 75 -1.39 -16.60 -10.21
C ILE A 75 -0.32 -16.45 -9.14
N LEU A 76 0.38 -15.32 -9.17
CA LEU A 76 1.44 -14.96 -8.25
C LEU A 76 0.88 -14.12 -7.10
N ARG A 77 0.86 -14.66 -5.89
CA ARG A 77 0.42 -13.98 -4.66
C ARG A 77 1.65 -13.47 -3.91
N LEU A 78 1.94 -12.17 -4.04
CA LEU A 78 3.17 -11.55 -3.55
C LEU A 78 3.29 -11.61 -2.01
N GLY A 79 2.25 -11.22 -1.29
CA GLY A 79 2.23 -11.21 0.17
C GLY A 79 2.41 -12.61 0.78
N ASN A 80 1.76 -13.63 0.18
CA ASN A 80 1.91 -15.01 0.64
C ASN A 80 3.31 -15.59 0.41
N ARG A 81 4.09 -15.02 -0.52
CA ARG A 81 5.50 -15.38 -0.76
C ARG A 81 6.49 -14.51 0.04
N THR A 82 6.01 -13.44 0.64
CA THR A 82 6.83 -12.50 1.42
C THR A 82 6.78 -12.82 2.91
N LEU A 83 5.60 -13.16 3.42
CA LEU A 83 5.39 -13.45 4.84
C LEU A 83 4.94 -14.89 5.07
N ARG A 84 5.43 -15.48 6.16
CA ARG A 84 4.88 -16.71 6.71
C ARG A 84 3.61 -16.39 7.51
N LYS A 85 2.72 -17.38 7.70
CA LYS A 85 1.45 -17.19 8.41
C LYS A 85 1.62 -16.73 9.86
N GLU A 86 2.68 -17.14 10.53
CA GLU A 86 3.02 -16.73 11.89
C GLU A 86 3.39 -15.25 12.00
N ASP A 87 3.82 -14.62 10.91
CA ASP A 87 4.20 -13.21 10.83
C ASP A 87 3.02 -12.30 10.40
N TRP A 88 1.85 -12.88 10.11
CA TRP A 88 0.65 -12.14 9.72
C TRP A 88 0.15 -11.24 10.84
N ARG A 89 -0.18 -10.00 10.49
CA ARG A 89 -0.75 -9.02 11.41
C ARG A 89 -2.25 -8.98 11.31
N PHE A 90 -2.86 -8.86 12.49
CA PHE A 90 -4.29 -8.67 12.66
C PHE A 90 -4.46 -7.46 13.56
N ASP A 91 -5.26 -6.50 13.17
CA ASP A 91 -5.42 -5.23 13.85
C ASP A 91 -6.83 -4.64 13.73
N HIS A 92 -6.95 -3.30 13.60
CA HIS A 92 -8.24 -2.60 13.78
C HIS A 92 -9.31 -3.03 12.77
N SER A 93 -9.03 -2.87 11.47
CA SER A 93 -9.95 -3.25 10.39
C SER A 93 -9.82 -4.73 10.01
N PHE A 94 -8.78 -5.41 10.49
CA PHE A 94 -8.48 -6.81 10.22
C PHE A 94 -8.38 -7.64 11.49
N PRO A 95 -9.50 -7.78 12.27
CA PRO A 95 -9.47 -8.53 13.52
C PRO A 95 -9.25 -10.02 13.27
N ARG A 96 -8.44 -10.67 14.11
CA ARG A 96 -8.12 -12.11 13.99
C ARG A 96 -9.34 -13.01 13.91
N ALA A 97 -10.45 -12.61 14.54
CA ALA A 97 -11.71 -13.37 14.51
C ALA A 97 -12.31 -13.50 13.10
N HIS A 98 -11.97 -12.61 12.17
CA HIS A 98 -12.42 -12.67 10.77
C HIS A 98 -11.55 -13.60 9.90
N GLY A 99 -10.36 -14.01 10.39
CA GLY A 99 -9.47 -14.95 9.70
C GLY A 99 -8.59 -14.32 8.60
N HIS A 100 -8.87 -13.09 8.19
CA HIS A 100 -8.14 -12.38 7.13
C HIS A 100 -7.12 -11.42 7.75
N PRO A 101 -5.80 -11.55 7.44
CA PRO A 101 -4.79 -10.65 7.95
C PRO A 101 -4.86 -9.29 7.24
N ASN A 102 -4.26 -8.26 7.86
CA ASN A 102 -4.02 -7.00 7.17
C ASN A 102 -3.16 -7.26 5.91
N PRO A 103 -3.60 -6.88 4.70
CA PRO A 103 -2.89 -7.22 3.47
C PRO A 103 -1.83 -6.20 3.03
N HIS A 104 -1.75 -5.03 3.67
CA HIS A 104 -0.96 -3.88 3.22
C HIS A 104 0.53 -4.04 3.56
N LEU A 105 1.23 -4.87 2.76
CA LEU A 105 2.66 -5.08 2.93
C LEU A 105 3.50 -4.00 2.24
N TRP A 106 3.04 -3.48 1.10
CA TRP A 106 3.82 -2.57 0.25
C TRP A 106 4.25 -1.26 0.92
N PRO A 107 3.52 -0.64 1.88
CA PRO A 107 4.05 0.54 2.57
C PRO A 107 5.33 0.26 3.38
N ASN A 108 5.60 -0.99 3.75
CA ASN A 108 6.89 -1.39 4.29
C ASN A 108 7.88 -1.63 3.15
N ILE A 109 8.83 -0.71 2.95
CA ILE A 109 9.73 -0.73 1.79
C ILE A 109 10.57 -2.03 1.69
N ALA A 110 10.91 -2.67 2.79
CA ALA A 110 11.59 -3.97 2.72
C ALA A 110 10.70 -5.05 2.07
N PHE A 111 9.39 -5.01 2.28
CA PHE A 111 8.47 -5.92 1.62
C PHE A 111 8.22 -5.52 0.16
N ALA A 112 8.19 -4.23 -0.16
CA ALA A 112 8.14 -3.77 -1.55
C ALA A 112 9.39 -4.21 -2.35
N MET A 113 10.58 -4.15 -1.74
CA MET A 113 11.80 -4.71 -2.34
C MET A 113 11.66 -6.21 -2.57
N ARG A 114 11.11 -6.94 -1.61
CA ARG A 114 10.86 -8.38 -1.75
C ARG A 114 9.85 -8.67 -2.86
N TYR A 115 8.81 -7.85 -3.01
CA TYR A 115 7.87 -7.94 -4.13
C TYR A 115 8.61 -7.81 -5.48
N ALA A 116 9.47 -6.79 -5.62
CA ALA A 116 10.26 -6.59 -6.84
C ALA A 116 11.14 -7.81 -7.18
N GLU A 117 11.79 -8.42 -6.19
CA GLU A 117 12.57 -9.65 -6.38
C GLU A 117 11.72 -10.84 -6.82
N ILE A 118 10.56 -11.07 -6.17
CA ILE A 118 9.63 -12.16 -6.51
C ILE A 118 9.09 -11.97 -7.93
N VAL A 119 8.74 -10.74 -8.30
CA VAL A 119 8.30 -10.39 -9.66
C VAL A 119 9.40 -10.67 -10.67
N ARG A 120 10.63 -10.19 -10.43
CA ARG A 120 11.81 -10.48 -11.29
C ARG A 120 11.98 -11.97 -11.54
N ASP A 121 12.00 -12.75 -10.48
CA ASP A 121 12.26 -14.19 -10.60
C ASP A 121 11.14 -14.91 -11.36
N SER A 122 9.89 -14.45 -11.18
CA SER A 122 8.74 -14.98 -11.91
C SER A 122 8.75 -14.57 -13.39
N LEU A 123 9.16 -13.35 -13.73
CA LEU A 123 9.32 -12.89 -15.11
C LEU A 123 10.47 -13.61 -15.82
N ILE A 124 11.61 -13.83 -15.15
CA ILE A 124 12.72 -14.61 -15.69
C ILE A 124 12.31 -16.06 -16.01
N ALA A 125 11.49 -16.66 -15.15
CA ALA A 125 10.99 -18.02 -15.38
C ALA A 125 10.04 -18.09 -16.59
N LEU A 126 9.23 -17.06 -16.79
CA LEU A 126 8.26 -16.96 -17.88
C LEU A 126 8.91 -16.55 -19.21
N ASP A 127 9.88 -15.66 -19.15
CA ASP A 127 10.54 -15.04 -20.31
C ASP A 127 12.06 -14.96 -20.09
N PRO A 128 12.77 -16.10 -20.20
CA PRO A 128 14.21 -16.19 -19.92
C PRO A 128 15.09 -15.42 -20.89
N GLN A 129 14.61 -15.10 -22.09
CA GLN A 129 15.36 -14.33 -23.10
C GLN A 129 15.67 -12.90 -22.62
N HIS A 130 14.79 -12.28 -21.81
CA HIS A 130 14.96 -10.93 -21.25
C HIS A 130 15.54 -10.93 -19.83
N LYS A 131 16.06 -12.05 -19.34
CA LYS A 131 16.65 -12.20 -17.99
C LYS A 131 17.58 -11.06 -17.59
N LYS A 132 18.51 -10.66 -18.50
CA LYS A 132 19.48 -9.58 -18.22
C LYS A 132 18.79 -8.24 -17.98
N GLY A 133 17.74 -7.94 -18.76
CA GLY A 133 16.93 -6.74 -18.62
C GLY A 133 16.19 -6.70 -17.26
N TYR A 134 15.50 -7.79 -16.91
CA TYR A 134 14.80 -7.87 -15.62
C TYR A 134 15.74 -7.72 -14.42
N ILE A 135 16.94 -8.31 -14.49
CA ILE A 135 17.97 -8.15 -13.45
C ILE A 135 18.42 -6.68 -13.35
N ALA A 136 18.73 -6.04 -14.49
CA ALA A 136 19.19 -4.66 -14.52
C ALA A 136 18.13 -3.69 -13.97
N ASN A 137 16.87 -3.81 -14.43
CA ASN A 137 15.74 -3.01 -13.97
C ASN A 137 15.52 -3.17 -12.47
N THR A 138 15.48 -4.41 -11.99
CA THR A 138 15.28 -4.69 -10.57
C THR A 138 16.42 -4.13 -9.74
N THR A 139 17.67 -4.28 -10.16
CA THR A 139 18.83 -3.71 -9.44
C THR A 139 18.71 -2.19 -9.32
N ALA A 140 18.36 -1.50 -10.40
CA ALA A 140 18.15 -0.04 -10.38
C ALA A 140 16.98 0.35 -9.48
N TYR A 141 15.86 -0.39 -9.54
CA TYR A 141 14.69 -0.13 -8.71
C TYR A 141 14.96 -0.36 -7.23
N LEU A 142 15.62 -1.47 -6.87
CA LEU A 142 16.02 -1.75 -5.48
C LEU A 142 16.94 -0.66 -4.92
N ALA A 143 17.85 -0.10 -5.73
CA ALA A 143 18.69 1.01 -5.30
C ALA A 143 17.87 2.29 -4.98
N LYS A 144 16.82 2.58 -5.78
CA LYS A 144 15.88 3.68 -5.48
C LYS A 144 15.06 3.41 -4.22
N LEU A 145 14.52 2.20 -4.07
CA LEU A 145 13.76 1.79 -2.89
C LEU A 145 14.62 1.84 -1.62
N GLN A 146 15.90 1.48 -1.67
CA GLN A 146 16.80 1.58 -0.53
C GLN A 146 17.04 3.04 -0.10
N LYS A 147 17.15 3.96 -1.05
CA LYS A 147 17.26 5.41 -0.74
C LYS A 147 15.97 5.92 -0.08
N LEU A 148 14.81 5.51 -0.61
CA LEU A 148 13.51 5.83 0.00
C LEU A 148 13.42 5.27 1.43
N ASP A 149 13.77 4.00 1.65
CA ASP A 149 13.74 3.35 2.96
C ASP A 149 14.59 4.12 3.99
N ASN A 150 15.81 4.50 3.62
CA ASN A 150 16.69 5.30 4.46
C ASN A 150 16.09 6.68 4.77
N ALA A 151 15.53 7.36 3.77
CA ALA A 151 14.89 8.64 3.95
C ALA A 151 13.66 8.56 4.88
N ILE A 152 12.87 7.48 4.80
CA ILE A 152 11.75 7.24 5.73
C ILE A 152 12.27 7.11 7.18
N PHE A 153 13.35 6.38 7.42
CA PHE A 153 13.97 6.31 8.75
C PHE A 153 14.39 7.70 9.25
N ASP A 154 15.02 8.51 8.40
CA ASP A 154 15.44 9.87 8.77
C ASP A 154 14.24 10.77 9.05
N CYS A 155 13.17 10.69 8.27
CA CYS A 155 11.92 11.41 8.51
C CYS A 155 11.34 11.04 9.87
N VAL A 156 11.12 9.76 10.14
CA VAL A 156 10.53 9.31 11.40
C VAL A 156 11.44 9.64 12.57
N LYS A 157 12.75 9.56 12.43
CA LYS A 157 13.70 9.98 13.47
C LYS A 157 13.58 11.46 13.82
N SER A 158 13.24 12.32 12.84
CA SER A 158 13.01 13.76 13.07
C SER A 158 11.71 14.06 13.83
N ILE A 159 10.72 13.15 13.81
CA ILE A 159 9.46 13.31 14.55
C ILE A 159 9.73 13.12 16.05
N PRO A 160 9.22 14.01 16.92
CA PRO A 160 9.29 13.81 18.36
C PRO A 160 8.73 12.44 18.76
N GLN A 161 9.41 11.70 19.63
CA GLN A 161 9.06 10.32 19.97
C GLN A 161 7.59 10.15 20.40
N ASN A 162 7.07 11.10 21.18
CA ASN A 162 5.68 11.08 21.67
C ASN A 162 4.65 11.29 20.54
N ASN A 163 5.07 11.81 19.39
CA ASN A 163 4.23 12.10 18.23
C ASN A 163 4.26 11.01 17.17
N ARG A 164 5.09 9.96 17.30
CA ARG A 164 5.20 8.85 16.34
C ARG A 164 3.99 7.92 16.43
N LYS A 165 2.78 8.51 16.29
CA LYS A 165 1.49 7.85 16.45
C LYS A 165 0.62 8.14 15.24
N LEU A 166 -0.01 7.10 14.71
CA LEU A 166 -0.89 7.17 13.55
C LEU A 166 -2.33 6.88 13.98
N VAL A 167 -3.24 7.73 13.56
CA VAL A 167 -4.67 7.46 13.43
C VAL A 167 -4.99 7.73 11.96
N THR A 168 -5.35 6.69 11.23
CA THR A 168 -5.62 6.74 9.79
C THR A 168 -7.08 6.40 9.52
N TYR A 169 -7.63 6.86 8.41
CA TYR A 169 -8.94 6.37 7.99
C TYR A 169 -8.83 4.91 7.57
N HIS A 170 -8.02 4.62 6.56
CA HIS A 170 -7.72 3.29 6.10
C HIS A 170 -6.62 2.63 6.95
N ASP A 171 -6.73 1.32 7.19
CA ASP A 171 -5.82 0.55 8.05
C ASP A 171 -4.67 -0.08 7.25
N SER A 172 -3.86 0.76 6.59
CA SER A 172 -2.80 0.33 5.66
C SER A 172 -1.37 0.35 6.25
N PHE A 173 -1.21 0.80 7.50
CA PHE A 173 0.12 1.02 8.08
C PHE A 173 0.57 -0.05 9.10
N ALA A 174 -0.10 -1.20 9.16
CA ALA A 174 0.18 -2.28 10.11
C ALA A 174 1.61 -2.81 10.05
N TYR A 175 2.20 -2.91 8.86
CA TYR A 175 3.59 -3.39 8.67
C TYR A 175 4.58 -2.23 8.54
N PHE A 176 4.14 -1.05 8.14
CA PHE A 176 4.95 0.16 8.09
C PHE A 176 5.34 0.64 9.49
N ALA A 177 4.35 0.86 10.34
CA ALA A 177 4.56 1.51 11.64
C ALA A 177 5.63 0.83 12.50
N PRO A 178 5.62 -0.48 12.73
CA PRO A 178 6.64 -1.13 13.56
C PRO A 178 8.04 -1.14 12.91
N ARG A 179 8.12 -1.15 11.57
CA ARG A 179 9.43 -1.08 10.89
C ARG A 179 10.14 0.22 11.20
N TYR A 180 9.41 1.34 11.16
CA TYR A 180 9.99 2.67 11.30
C TYR A 180 9.89 3.25 12.72
N GLY A 181 9.43 2.46 13.70
CA GLY A 181 9.33 2.91 15.09
C GLY A 181 8.16 3.85 15.36
N MET A 182 7.06 3.68 14.60
CA MET A 182 5.78 4.33 14.81
C MET A 182 4.75 3.37 15.42
N LYS A 183 3.61 3.89 15.88
CA LYS A 183 2.52 3.10 16.46
C LYS A 183 1.20 3.48 15.80
N VAL A 184 0.47 2.52 15.24
CA VAL A 184 -0.93 2.70 14.86
C VAL A 184 -1.78 2.65 16.13
N ILE A 185 -2.47 3.75 16.39
CA ILE A 185 -3.33 3.92 17.57
C ILE A 185 -4.75 3.47 17.25
N ALA A 186 -5.26 3.84 16.07
CA ALA A 186 -6.57 3.43 15.57
C ALA A 186 -6.62 3.52 14.04
N ALA A 187 -7.48 2.70 13.44
CA ALA A 187 -8.05 2.93 12.11
C ALA A 187 -9.52 3.34 12.29
N ILE A 188 -9.99 4.27 11.46
CA ILE A 188 -11.34 4.82 11.54
C ILE A 188 -12.32 3.90 10.80
N GLN A 189 -11.92 3.40 9.64
CA GLN A 189 -12.70 2.46 8.83
C GLN A 189 -12.86 1.12 9.56
N PRO A 190 -14.10 0.64 9.79
CA PRO A 190 -14.32 -0.63 10.49
C PRO A 190 -14.05 -1.84 9.61
N ALA A 191 -14.05 -3.03 10.20
CA ALA A 191 -13.70 -4.29 9.55
C ALA A 191 -14.65 -4.73 8.41
N ASN A 192 -15.80 -4.09 8.26
CA ASN A 192 -16.72 -4.30 7.14
C ASN A 192 -16.58 -3.23 6.04
N PHE A 193 -15.53 -2.39 6.11
CA PHE A 193 -15.21 -1.32 5.16
C PHE A 193 -16.33 -0.29 4.94
N SER A 194 -17.26 -0.15 5.89
CA SER A 194 -18.29 0.89 5.89
C SER A 194 -17.83 2.15 6.64
N GLU A 195 -18.67 3.20 6.64
CA GLU A 195 -18.49 4.33 7.56
C GLU A 195 -18.67 3.88 9.01
N PRO A 196 -17.87 4.39 9.97
CA PRO A 196 -17.95 3.99 11.36
C PRO A 196 -19.25 4.45 12.02
N GLY A 197 -19.82 3.60 12.85
CA GLY A 197 -21.00 3.95 13.64
C GLY A 197 -20.67 4.88 14.83
N PRO A 198 -21.69 5.51 15.45
CA PRO A 198 -21.48 6.46 16.54
C PRO A 198 -20.68 5.91 17.74
N ARG A 199 -20.84 4.64 18.07
CA ARG A 199 -20.08 3.99 19.15
C ARG A 199 -18.60 3.89 18.83
N GLU A 200 -18.26 3.60 17.58
CA GLU A 200 -16.87 3.53 17.10
C GLU A 200 -16.23 4.90 17.09
N VAL A 201 -16.93 5.91 16.60
CA VAL A 201 -16.49 7.31 16.63
C VAL A 201 -16.14 7.74 18.07
N ILE A 202 -17.05 7.51 19.04
CA ILE A 202 -16.81 7.84 20.47
C ILE A 202 -15.58 7.10 21.01
N ARG A 203 -15.41 5.82 20.65
CA ARG A 203 -14.26 5.03 21.09
C ARG A 203 -12.95 5.61 20.56
N ILE A 204 -12.92 5.99 19.28
CA ILE A 204 -11.74 6.57 18.63
C ILE A 204 -11.39 7.93 19.24
N ILE A 205 -12.38 8.82 19.48
CA ILE A 205 -12.19 10.11 20.15
C ILE A 205 -11.54 9.92 21.53
N LYS A 206 -12.06 8.98 22.34
CA LYS A 206 -11.47 8.68 23.65
C LYS A 206 -10.01 8.21 23.54
N GLN A 207 -9.71 7.40 22.53
CA GLN A 207 -8.37 6.87 22.30
C GLN A 207 -7.41 7.97 21.85
N ILE A 208 -7.82 8.85 20.94
CA ILE A 208 -7.03 10.02 20.49
C ILE A 208 -6.66 10.91 21.67
N ASN A 209 -7.65 11.26 22.51
CA ASN A 209 -7.44 12.12 23.68
C ASN A 209 -6.52 11.46 24.71
N LYS A 210 -6.70 10.17 25.00
CA LYS A 210 -5.85 9.40 25.92
C LYS A 210 -4.41 9.34 25.45
N GLU A 211 -4.21 9.04 24.18
CA GLU A 211 -2.89 8.86 23.58
C GLU A 211 -2.24 10.19 23.17
N LYS A 212 -2.98 11.31 23.22
CA LYS A 212 -2.51 12.63 22.77
C LYS A 212 -1.98 12.59 21.32
N VAL A 213 -2.77 12.03 20.42
CA VAL A 213 -2.44 11.92 19.01
C VAL A 213 -2.41 13.32 18.38
N PRO A 214 -1.35 13.72 17.64
CA PRO A 214 -1.25 15.08 17.13
C PRO A 214 -2.05 15.36 15.84
N ALA A 215 -2.32 14.31 15.05
CA ALA A 215 -3.01 14.43 13.77
C ALA A 215 -3.80 13.15 13.43
N ILE A 216 -4.87 13.33 12.63
CA ILE A 216 -5.64 12.26 11.98
C ILE A 216 -5.38 12.35 10.49
N PHE A 217 -5.19 11.20 9.85
CA PHE A 217 -4.94 11.09 8.43
C PHE A 217 -6.15 10.45 7.74
N GLY A 218 -6.71 11.17 6.76
CA GLY A 218 -7.72 10.66 5.83
C GLY A 218 -7.11 9.78 4.76
N SER A 219 -7.90 9.42 3.78
CA SER A 219 -7.48 8.66 2.60
C SER A 219 -7.98 9.38 1.35
N GLU A 220 -7.22 9.33 0.28
CA GLU A 220 -7.54 9.89 -1.02
C GLU A 220 -8.78 9.23 -1.65
N VAL A 221 -8.95 7.92 -1.40
CA VAL A 221 -10.07 7.14 -1.95
C VAL A 221 -11.37 7.38 -1.20
N PHE A 222 -11.29 7.76 0.11
CA PHE A 222 -12.45 7.81 1.00
C PHE A 222 -12.57 9.17 1.70
N PRO A 223 -13.26 10.16 1.12
CA PRO A 223 -13.59 11.38 1.84
C PRO A 223 -14.54 11.04 3.00
N SER A 224 -14.01 10.86 4.20
CA SER A 224 -14.76 10.46 5.38
C SER A 224 -15.27 11.64 6.18
N LYS A 225 -16.60 11.79 6.24
CA LYS A 225 -17.24 12.75 7.15
C LYS A 225 -16.94 12.43 8.62
N ALA A 226 -16.81 11.16 8.97
CA ALA A 226 -16.48 10.71 10.32
C ALA A 226 -15.08 11.13 10.73
N ALA A 227 -14.06 11.01 9.87
CA ALA A 227 -12.70 11.45 10.15
C ALA A 227 -12.65 12.96 10.43
N ALA A 228 -13.31 13.77 9.58
CA ALA A 228 -13.42 15.21 9.77
C ALA A 228 -14.19 15.59 11.06
N GLN A 229 -15.23 14.84 11.43
CA GLN A 229 -15.95 15.04 12.68
C GLN A 229 -15.06 14.72 13.89
N ILE A 230 -14.37 13.58 13.89
CA ILE A 230 -13.45 13.17 14.95
C ILE A 230 -12.36 14.25 15.16
N ALA A 231 -11.80 14.79 14.09
CA ALA A 231 -10.80 15.84 14.16
C ALA A 231 -11.36 17.12 14.81
N ARG A 232 -12.57 17.55 14.41
CA ARG A 232 -13.24 18.72 15.03
C ARG A 232 -13.49 18.52 16.52
N GLU A 233 -13.97 17.35 16.94
CA GLU A 233 -14.29 17.07 18.34
C GLU A 233 -13.07 16.89 19.23
N THR A 234 -11.94 16.47 18.67
CA THR A 234 -10.68 16.28 19.38
C THR A 234 -9.76 17.50 19.32
N GLY A 235 -9.98 18.43 18.38
CA GLY A 235 -9.13 19.58 18.12
C GLY A 235 -7.78 19.24 17.47
N VAL A 236 -7.58 18.00 16.98
CA VAL A 236 -6.34 17.59 16.31
C VAL A 236 -6.35 17.98 14.83
N LYS A 237 -5.16 18.06 14.22
CA LYS A 237 -5.05 18.31 12.76
C LYS A 237 -5.73 17.20 11.98
N PHE A 238 -6.49 17.57 10.93
CA PHE A 238 -7.00 16.63 9.93
C PHE A 238 -6.24 16.81 8.64
N ILE A 239 -5.69 15.71 8.11
CA ILE A 239 -4.90 15.65 6.89
C ILE A 239 -5.54 14.58 6.00
N ASP A 240 -6.06 14.96 4.86
CA ASP A 240 -6.81 14.09 3.93
C ASP A 240 -6.01 13.68 2.68
N GLN A 241 -4.68 13.64 2.80
CA GLN A 241 -3.75 13.51 1.67
C GLN A 241 -2.87 12.25 1.72
N LEU A 242 -3.22 11.23 2.51
CA LEU A 242 -2.48 9.97 2.46
C LEU A 242 -3.01 9.08 1.34
N SER A 243 -2.08 8.55 0.53
CA SER A 243 -2.35 7.59 -0.52
C SER A 243 -1.76 6.22 -0.17
N ASP A 244 -2.52 5.15 -0.36
CA ASP A 244 -2.05 3.78 -0.16
C ASP A 244 -2.47 2.82 -1.28
N ASP A 245 -3.60 3.04 -1.92
CA ASP A 245 -4.10 2.25 -3.04
C ASP A 245 -3.94 2.95 -4.40
N GLU A 246 -3.72 4.25 -4.43
CA GLU A 246 -3.56 5.07 -5.64
C GLU A 246 -2.17 5.68 -5.75
N LEU A 247 -1.76 5.96 -6.97
CA LEU A 247 -0.55 6.73 -7.21
C LEU A 247 -0.88 8.22 -7.33
N PRO A 248 0.01 9.13 -6.92
CA PRO A 248 -0.18 10.55 -7.11
C PRO A 248 -0.22 10.91 -8.59
N HIS A 249 -0.74 12.11 -8.89
CA HIS A 249 -0.69 12.65 -10.25
C HIS A 249 0.76 12.97 -10.68
N PRO A 250 1.03 13.01 -12.02
CA PRO A 250 2.33 13.45 -12.52
C PRO A 250 2.76 14.81 -11.91
N PRO A 251 4.06 15.01 -11.62
CA PRO A 251 5.21 14.17 -12.02
C PRO A 251 5.53 13.00 -11.08
N ASP A 252 4.88 12.89 -9.94
CA ASP A 252 5.20 11.92 -8.88
C ASP A 252 4.40 10.61 -8.97
N ASN A 253 3.86 10.31 -10.16
CA ASN A 253 2.98 9.15 -10.40
C ASN A 253 3.72 7.80 -10.37
N SER A 254 4.34 7.52 -9.25
CA SER A 254 5.05 6.27 -8.97
C SER A 254 4.79 5.79 -7.54
N PHE A 255 5.08 4.52 -7.27
CA PHE A 255 5.06 3.98 -5.92
C PHE A 255 6.03 4.73 -4.98
N ILE A 256 7.22 5.09 -5.47
CA ILE A 256 8.20 5.88 -4.71
C ILE A 256 7.65 7.28 -4.44
N GLY A 257 7.01 7.92 -5.44
CA GLY A 257 6.37 9.23 -5.29
C GLY A 257 5.24 9.19 -4.26
N MET A 258 4.37 8.17 -4.32
CA MET A 258 3.31 7.97 -3.34
C MET A 258 3.88 7.90 -1.90
N MET A 259 4.89 7.08 -1.68
CA MET A 259 5.49 6.93 -0.35
C MET A 259 6.24 8.18 0.10
N ALA A 260 6.92 8.88 -0.82
CA ALA A 260 7.61 10.14 -0.52
C ALA A 260 6.61 11.23 -0.11
N ASN A 261 5.51 11.40 -0.85
CA ASN A 261 4.46 12.37 -0.53
C ASN A 261 3.80 12.05 0.82
N ASN A 262 3.48 10.79 1.08
CA ASN A 262 2.97 10.36 2.39
C ASN A 262 3.92 10.74 3.51
N MET A 263 5.22 10.53 3.33
CA MET A 263 6.20 10.84 4.36
C MET A 263 6.39 12.33 4.58
N VAL A 264 6.33 13.16 3.54
CA VAL A 264 6.33 14.64 3.67
C VAL A 264 5.14 15.07 4.55
N VAL A 265 3.94 14.64 4.17
CA VAL A 265 2.68 14.99 4.84
C VAL A 265 2.65 14.49 6.30
N MET A 266 2.99 13.22 6.53
CA MET A 266 3.03 12.65 7.89
C MET A 266 4.09 13.33 8.76
N THR A 267 5.28 13.54 8.24
CA THR A 267 6.39 14.13 9.00
C THR A 267 6.06 15.55 9.44
N GLU A 268 5.52 16.37 8.54
CA GLU A 268 5.11 17.75 8.85
C GLU A 268 3.98 17.79 9.89
N ALA A 269 2.94 16.97 9.69
CA ALA A 269 1.79 16.93 10.59
C ALA A 269 2.17 16.49 12.01
N LEU A 270 3.15 15.60 12.14
CA LEU A 270 3.65 15.07 13.41
C LEU A 270 4.78 15.89 14.04
N GLY A 271 5.16 17.03 13.41
CA GLY A 271 6.15 17.97 13.94
C GLY A 271 7.62 17.58 13.69
N GLY A 272 7.88 16.78 12.66
CA GLY A 272 9.21 16.44 12.18
C GLY A 272 9.69 17.37 11.05
N ASN A 273 10.79 17.00 10.38
CA ASN A 273 11.37 17.75 9.28
C ASN A 273 11.11 17.06 7.92
N PRO A 274 10.16 17.55 7.09
CA PRO A 274 9.81 16.91 5.82
C PRO A 274 10.92 16.99 4.74
N ARG A 275 11.97 17.79 4.94
CA ARG A 275 13.12 17.88 4.02
C ARG A 275 13.92 16.57 3.90
N CYS A 276 13.67 15.59 4.77
CA CYS A 276 14.23 14.25 4.68
C CYS A 276 13.94 13.57 3.32
N MET A 277 12.86 13.95 2.63
CA MET A 277 12.49 13.40 1.31
C MET A 277 13.10 14.20 0.12
N ALA A 278 13.76 15.34 0.34
CA ALA A 278 14.19 16.25 -0.74
C ALA A 278 15.13 15.63 -1.80
N ASN A 279 15.86 14.56 -1.44
CA ASN A 279 16.81 13.90 -2.33
C ASN A 279 16.32 12.52 -2.83
N VAL A 280 15.04 12.19 -2.60
CA VAL A 280 14.46 10.95 -3.10
C VAL A 280 14.06 11.13 -4.55
N ASP A 281 14.60 10.29 -5.43
CA ASP A 281 14.23 10.24 -6.84
C ASP A 281 12.90 9.45 -6.97
N THR A 282 11.82 10.18 -7.21
CA THR A 282 10.44 9.64 -7.32
C THR A 282 10.13 9.02 -8.68
N GLY A 283 10.97 9.21 -9.70
CA GLY A 283 10.75 8.68 -11.05
C GLY A 283 10.85 7.17 -11.15
N ASN A 284 10.20 6.60 -12.16
CA ASN A 284 10.33 5.19 -12.53
C ASN A 284 11.75 4.86 -13.03
N VAL A 285 12.10 3.56 -13.13
CA VAL A 285 13.40 3.11 -13.66
C VAL A 285 13.55 3.46 -15.13
N ILE A 286 12.47 3.31 -15.90
CA ILE A 286 12.37 3.75 -17.29
C ILE A 286 11.14 4.67 -17.37
N PRO A 287 11.28 5.87 -17.98
CA PRO A 287 10.19 6.83 -18.11
C PRO A 287 8.98 6.32 -18.86
#